data_f549d559474655f1ce85917ad123b520
#
_entry.id   f549d559474655f1ce85917ad123b520
#
_cell.length_a   1.000
_cell.length_b   1.000
_cell.length_c   1.000
_cell.angle_alpha   90.00
_cell.angle_beta   90.00
_cell.angle_gamma   90.00
#
_symmetry.space_group_name_H-M   'P 1'
#
loop_
_entity.id
_entity.type
_entity.pdbx_description
1 polymer ?
#
loop_
_entity_poly.entity_id
_entity_poly.type
_entity_poly.pdbx_seq_one_letter_code
_entity_poly.pdbx_strand_id
1 'polypeptide(L)'
;MLHGMNQQKQFFQINIILLFFSFFLLLIIFPVGGKIDMYLIQPWIDSTGHFFNRDNWYLERLNHEIVKQIITGIYVIFLGLWLASFKVEKLKLYRWQYGYMFFVSMVGSALVGLLKSQSAHACPWNMVHPTALSYVWDFTAKHGHCFPGGHASAGFILMTGYFVYRLEQPKRAYFYLISGILLGFMMGWAQMMRGAHFLSHNLWTGWVIWAVNILFYTVCIHRFEFEKRIKQ
;
A
#
# COMPACT_ATOMS: atom_id res chain seq x y z
N MET A 1 -26.82 -16.55 14.39
CA MET A 1 -25.92 -15.65 15.13
C MET A 1 -24.56 -16.32 15.41
N LEU A 2 -24.50 -17.50 16.02
CA LEU A 2 -23.25 -18.21 16.34
C LEU A 2 -22.37 -18.53 15.11
N HIS A 3 -22.96 -18.88 13.96
CA HIS A 3 -22.22 -19.22 12.74
C HIS A 3 -21.45 -17.99 12.17
N GLY A 4 -22.06 -16.81 12.17
CA GLY A 4 -21.40 -15.57 11.71
C GLY A 4 -20.26 -15.13 12.64
N MET A 5 -20.43 -15.27 13.95
CA MET A 5 -19.39 -14.98 14.94
C MET A 5 -18.15 -15.89 14.76
N ASN A 6 -18.36 -17.19 14.49
CA ASN A 6 -17.27 -18.13 14.21
C ASN A 6 -16.49 -17.74 12.93
N GLN A 7 -17.17 -17.35 11.86
CA GLN A 7 -16.53 -16.91 10.62
C GLN A 7 -15.68 -15.65 10.82
N GLN A 8 -16.14 -14.68 11.63
CA GLN A 8 -15.36 -13.48 11.92
C GLN A 8 -14.12 -13.79 12.77
N LYS A 9 -14.27 -14.61 13.82
CA LYS A 9 -13.16 -15.05 14.64
C LYS A 9 -12.09 -15.77 13.78
N GLN A 10 -12.53 -16.68 12.92
CA GLN A 10 -11.65 -17.38 12.00
C GLN A 10 -10.94 -16.42 11.03
N PHE A 11 -11.65 -15.43 10.48
CA PHE A 11 -11.07 -14.41 9.63
C PHE A 11 -9.96 -13.65 10.34
N PHE A 12 -10.17 -13.19 11.57
CA PHE A 12 -9.15 -12.49 12.34
C PHE A 12 -7.95 -13.39 12.67
N GLN A 13 -8.19 -14.61 13.11
CA GLN A 13 -7.11 -15.56 13.41
C GLN A 13 -6.23 -15.80 12.18
N ILE A 14 -6.84 -16.07 11.02
CA ILE A 14 -6.11 -16.27 9.77
C ILE A 14 -5.29 -15.02 9.40
N ASN A 15 -5.88 -13.83 9.46
CA ASN A 15 -5.17 -12.61 9.11
C ASN A 15 -4.03 -12.26 10.07
N ILE A 16 -4.21 -12.50 11.37
CA ILE A 16 -3.14 -12.32 12.36
C ILE A 16 -1.98 -13.29 12.07
N ILE A 17 -2.29 -14.58 11.83
CA ILE A 17 -1.26 -15.57 11.46
C ILE A 17 -0.55 -15.14 10.17
N LEU A 18 -1.28 -14.72 9.15
CA LEU A 18 -0.71 -14.25 7.89
C LEU A 18 0.15 -13.01 8.06
N LEU A 19 -0.24 -12.04 8.91
CA LEU A 19 0.58 -10.87 9.23
C LEU A 19 1.91 -11.28 9.88
N PHE A 20 1.88 -12.14 10.90
CA PHE A 20 3.10 -12.61 11.54
C PHE A 20 3.97 -13.41 10.57
N PHE A 21 3.39 -14.37 9.85
CA PHE A 21 4.12 -15.18 8.89
C PHE A 21 4.76 -14.32 7.80
N SER A 22 3.99 -13.39 7.18
CA SER A 22 4.50 -12.50 6.15
C SER A 22 5.54 -11.51 6.68
N PHE A 23 5.45 -11.05 7.93
CA PHE A 23 6.47 -10.23 8.56
C PHE A 23 7.84 -10.94 8.57
N PHE A 24 7.89 -12.18 9.08
CA PHE A 24 9.13 -12.94 9.10
C PHE A 24 9.60 -13.34 7.70
N LEU A 25 8.68 -13.64 6.79
CA LEU A 25 9.00 -13.90 5.40
C LEU A 25 9.64 -12.68 4.73
N LEU A 26 9.14 -11.47 4.98
CA LEU A 26 9.74 -10.23 4.49
C LEU A 26 11.15 -10.01 5.06
N LEU A 27 11.35 -10.25 6.34
CA LEU A 27 12.67 -10.09 6.98
C LEU A 27 13.70 -11.09 6.45
N ILE A 28 13.30 -12.33 6.18
CA ILE A 28 14.24 -13.42 5.86
C ILE A 28 14.46 -13.53 4.34
N ILE A 29 13.39 -13.46 3.55
CA ILE A 29 13.45 -13.69 2.09
C ILE A 29 13.65 -12.39 1.32
N PHE A 30 13.06 -11.29 1.80
CA PHE A 30 13.12 -9.97 1.15
C PHE A 30 13.78 -8.90 2.03
N PRO A 31 14.98 -9.15 2.61
CA PRO A 31 15.69 -8.10 3.32
C PRO A 31 15.98 -6.93 2.37
N VAL A 32 15.90 -5.71 2.89
CA VAL A 32 16.13 -4.48 2.11
C VAL A 32 17.55 -4.50 1.50
N GLY A 33 17.62 -4.33 0.18
CA GLY A 33 18.89 -4.44 -0.56
C GLY A 33 19.44 -5.87 -0.63
N GLY A 34 18.62 -6.88 -0.33
CA GLY A 34 19.00 -8.29 -0.41
C GLY A 34 19.13 -8.81 -1.85
N LYS A 35 19.47 -10.10 -2.00
CA LYS A 35 19.74 -10.72 -3.31
C LYS A 35 18.59 -10.55 -4.30
N ILE A 36 17.33 -10.64 -3.86
CA ILE A 36 16.15 -10.49 -4.74
C ILE A 36 16.04 -9.04 -5.21
N ASP A 37 16.19 -8.08 -4.32
CA ASP A 37 16.18 -6.64 -4.67
C ASP A 37 17.26 -6.33 -5.70
N MET A 38 18.46 -6.83 -5.46
CA MET A 38 19.60 -6.62 -6.37
C MET A 38 19.40 -7.28 -7.74
N TYR A 39 18.87 -8.49 -7.77
CA TYR A 39 18.56 -9.20 -9.01
C TYR A 39 17.51 -8.45 -9.86
N LEU A 40 16.48 -7.91 -9.22
CA LEU A 40 15.38 -7.24 -9.90
C LEU A 40 15.72 -5.80 -10.31
N ILE A 41 16.63 -5.12 -9.61
CA ILE A 41 17.00 -3.75 -9.92
C ILE A 41 18.13 -3.68 -10.97
N GLN A 42 18.97 -4.72 -11.04
CA GLN A 42 20.11 -4.81 -11.96
C GLN A 42 19.77 -4.47 -13.43
N PRO A 43 18.67 -4.95 -14.03
CA PRO A 43 18.34 -4.65 -15.42
C PRO A 43 18.09 -3.17 -15.73
N TRP A 44 17.93 -2.31 -14.72
CA TRP A 44 17.58 -0.90 -14.86
C TRP A 44 18.75 0.06 -14.67
N ILE A 45 19.95 -0.48 -14.46
CA ILE A 45 21.18 0.26 -14.26
C ILE A 45 22.18 -0.05 -15.40
N ASP A 46 22.83 0.95 -15.94
CA ASP A 46 23.84 0.79 -16.98
C ASP A 46 25.22 0.47 -16.39
N SER A 47 26.21 0.26 -17.28
CA SER A 47 27.59 -0.07 -16.89
C SER A 47 28.30 1.05 -16.09
N THR A 48 27.78 2.26 -16.12
CA THR A 48 28.33 3.41 -15.38
C THR A 48 27.65 3.63 -14.03
N GLY A 49 26.61 2.83 -13.70
CA GLY A 49 25.84 2.97 -12.48
C GLY A 49 24.69 3.97 -12.57
N HIS A 50 24.32 4.41 -13.78
CA HIS A 50 23.20 5.30 -13.97
C HIS A 50 21.91 4.53 -14.23
N PHE A 51 20.82 4.94 -13.57
CA PHE A 51 19.48 4.42 -13.81
C PHE A 51 18.90 5.11 -15.04
N PHE A 52 18.92 4.43 -16.19
CA PHE A 52 18.52 5.02 -17.47
C PHE A 52 17.05 5.43 -17.56
N ASN A 53 16.20 4.91 -16.65
CA ASN A 53 14.79 5.28 -16.54
C ASN A 53 14.52 6.36 -15.46
N ARG A 54 15.54 6.93 -14.82
CA ARG A 54 15.35 7.84 -13.68
C ARG A 54 14.42 9.00 -14.01
N ASP A 55 14.61 9.61 -15.15
CA ASP A 55 13.89 10.80 -15.59
C ASP A 55 12.86 10.50 -16.70
N ASN A 56 12.47 9.21 -16.82
CA ASN A 56 11.48 8.80 -17.82
C ASN A 56 10.09 9.39 -17.50
N TRP A 57 9.54 10.17 -18.43
CA TRP A 57 8.28 10.90 -18.26
C TRP A 57 7.09 10.00 -17.86
N TYR A 58 6.96 8.81 -18.47
CA TYR A 58 5.86 7.88 -18.16
C TYR A 58 5.97 7.33 -16.74
N LEU A 59 7.17 7.01 -16.29
CA LEU A 59 7.41 6.45 -14.96
C LEU A 59 7.37 7.53 -13.88
N GLU A 60 7.76 8.76 -14.21
CA GLU A 60 7.74 9.88 -13.30
C GLU A 60 6.39 10.56 -13.29
N ARG A 61 6.01 11.21 -14.39
CA ARG A 61 4.86 12.10 -14.40
C ARG A 61 3.54 11.36 -14.46
N LEU A 62 3.40 10.37 -15.35
CA LEU A 62 2.15 9.62 -15.46
C LEU A 62 1.87 8.81 -14.18
N ASN A 63 2.84 8.02 -13.75
CA ASN A 63 2.66 7.12 -12.61
C ASN A 63 2.70 7.86 -11.26
N HIS A 64 3.65 8.78 -11.10
CA HIS A 64 3.84 9.48 -9.83
C HIS A 64 2.79 10.58 -9.59
N GLU A 65 2.51 11.42 -10.61
CA GLU A 65 1.63 12.57 -10.45
C GLU A 65 0.18 12.24 -10.81
N ILE A 66 -0.07 11.80 -12.05
CA ILE A 66 -1.43 11.66 -12.58
C ILE A 66 -2.20 10.54 -11.88
N VAL A 67 -1.62 9.33 -11.79
CA VAL A 67 -2.30 8.20 -11.14
C VAL A 67 -2.54 8.50 -9.66
N LYS A 68 -1.56 9.09 -8.96
CA LYS A 68 -1.73 9.52 -7.57
C LYS A 68 -2.85 10.54 -7.42
N GLN A 69 -2.95 11.53 -8.30
CA GLN A 69 -4.02 12.54 -8.25
C GLN A 69 -5.40 11.91 -8.48
N ILE A 70 -5.53 10.98 -9.44
CA ILE A 70 -6.78 10.25 -9.69
C ILE A 70 -7.21 9.48 -8.42
N ILE A 71 -6.29 8.73 -7.82
CA ILE A 71 -6.57 7.98 -6.59
C ILE A 71 -6.95 8.93 -5.45
N THR A 72 -6.25 10.05 -5.29
CA THR A 72 -6.58 11.08 -4.30
C THR A 72 -7.99 11.64 -4.54
N GLY A 73 -8.34 11.93 -5.80
CA GLY A 73 -9.69 12.38 -6.18
C GLY A 73 -10.77 11.38 -5.78
N ILE A 74 -10.54 10.08 -5.98
CA ILE A 74 -11.47 9.02 -5.56
C ILE A 74 -11.69 9.07 -4.04
N TYR A 75 -10.65 9.27 -3.23
CA TYR A 75 -10.79 9.36 -1.78
C TYR A 75 -11.47 10.66 -1.33
N VAL A 76 -11.25 11.78 -2.03
CA VAL A 76 -12.00 13.03 -1.79
C VAL A 76 -13.50 12.82 -2.07
N ILE A 77 -13.86 12.03 -3.08
CA ILE A 77 -15.27 11.63 -3.32
C ILE A 77 -15.82 10.85 -2.12
N PHE A 78 -15.09 9.89 -1.56
CA PHE A 78 -15.54 9.18 -0.36
C PHE A 78 -15.73 10.10 0.85
N LEU A 79 -14.85 11.08 1.04
CA LEU A 79 -15.03 12.13 2.05
C LEU A 79 -16.32 12.93 1.80
N GLY A 80 -16.55 13.37 0.57
CA GLY A 80 -17.75 14.10 0.17
C GLY A 80 -19.03 13.29 0.42
N LEU A 81 -19.04 12.00 0.04
CA LEU A 81 -20.14 11.08 0.31
C LEU A 81 -20.38 10.86 1.81
N TRP A 82 -19.30 10.76 2.59
CA TRP A 82 -19.39 10.66 4.04
C TRP A 82 -20.02 11.92 4.64
N LEU A 83 -19.55 13.11 4.28
CA LEU A 83 -20.12 14.39 4.73
C LEU A 83 -21.58 14.54 4.30
N ALA A 84 -21.89 14.25 3.04
CA ALA A 84 -23.25 14.31 2.51
C ALA A 84 -24.21 13.35 3.23
N SER A 85 -23.71 12.21 3.74
CA SER A 85 -24.49 11.22 4.45
C SER A 85 -25.10 11.71 5.78
N PHE A 86 -24.68 12.86 6.29
CA PHE A 86 -25.29 13.49 7.47
C PHE A 86 -26.56 14.27 7.14
N LYS A 87 -26.71 14.67 5.88
CA LYS A 87 -27.87 15.46 5.41
C LYS A 87 -28.78 14.67 4.44
N VAL A 88 -28.22 13.76 3.65
CA VAL A 88 -28.93 13.00 2.62
C VAL A 88 -29.31 11.62 3.15
N GLU A 89 -30.60 11.39 3.36
CA GLU A 89 -31.12 10.15 3.97
C GLU A 89 -30.69 8.88 3.20
N LYS A 90 -30.71 8.93 1.86
CA LYS A 90 -30.30 7.79 1.00
C LYS A 90 -28.83 7.36 1.22
N LEU A 91 -27.96 8.28 1.65
CA LEU A 91 -26.54 7.99 1.91
C LEU A 91 -26.28 7.55 3.35
N LYS A 92 -27.19 7.78 4.25
CA LYS A 92 -27.06 7.47 5.69
C LYS A 92 -26.73 6.01 5.96
N LEU A 93 -27.33 5.08 5.19
CA LEU A 93 -27.11 3.63 5.28
C LEU A 93 -25.67 3.21 4.94
N TYR A 94 -24.91 4.05 4.24
CA TYR A 94 -23.55 3.75 3.79
C TYR A 94 -22.50 4.65 4.47
N ARG A 95 -22.90 5.42 5.49
CA ARG A 95 -22.03 6.40 6.17
C ARG A 95 -20.74 5.77 6.68
N TRP A 96 -20.83 4.62 7.35
CA TRP A 96 -19.65 3.92 7.87
C TRP A 96 -18.74 3.41 6.78
N GLN A 97 -19.30 2.95 5.69
CA GLN A 97 -18.54 2.48 4.52
C GLN A 97 -17.75 3.63 3.91
N TYR A 98 -18.38 4.78 3.67
CA TYR A 98 -17.71 5.96 3.13
C TYR A 98 -16.64 6.50 4.08
N GLY A 99 -16.95 6.62 5.36
CA GLY A 99 -16.01 7.05 6.39
C GLY A 99 -14.81 6.11 6.49
N TYR A 100 -15.05 4.81 6.56
CA TYR A 100 -13.99 3.82 6.63
C TYR A 100 -13.07 3.90 5.40
N MET A 101 -13.65 3.93 4.17
CA MET A 101 -12.88 4.07 2.93
C MET A 101 -11.96 5.28 2.96
N PHE A 102 -12.42 6.42 3.43
CA PHE A 102 -11.58 7.62 3.50
C PHE A 102 -10.58 7.55 4.65
N PHE A 103 -11.05 7.43 5.89
CA PHE A 103 -10.18 7.61 7.06
C PHE A 103 -9.13 6.52 7.21
N VAL A 104 -9.48 5.24 7.00
CA VAL A 104 -8.51 4.16 7.14
C VAL A 104 -7.48 4.19 6.03
N SER A 105 -7.88 4.54 4.79
CA SER A 105 -6.94 4.74 3.69
C SER A 105 -5.98 5.90 3.97
N MET A 106 -6.49 7.02 4.50
CA MET A 106 -5.65 8.17 4.85
C MET A 106 -4.69 7.85 5.99
N VAL A 107 -5.14 7.14 7.04
CA VAL A 107 -4.27 6.68 8.13
C VAL A 107 -3.18 5.75 7.60
N GLY A 108 -3.53 4.79 6.74
CA GLY A 108 -2.55 3.89 6.12
C GLY A 108 -1.49 4.64 5.31
N SER A 109 -1.92 5.57 4.44
CA SER A 109 -1.00 6.40 3.64
C SER A 109 -0.15 7.32 4.51
N ALA A 110 -0.75 7.96 5.53
CA ALA A 110 -0.04 8.83 6.46
C ALA A 110 1.00 8.06 7.29
N LEU A 111 0.67 6.84 7.75
CA LEU A 111 1.61 5.98 8.48
C LEU A 111 2.80 5.60 7.60
N VAL A 112 2.57 5.22 6.35
CA VAL A 112 3.67 4.96 5.39
C VAL A 112 4.54 6.21 5.21
N GLY A 113 3.93 7.39 5.06
CA GLY A 113 4.64 8.68 4.98
C GLY A 113 5.47 8.98 6.23
N LEU A 114 4.91 8.73 7.42
CA LEU A 114 5.60 8.92 8.70
C LEU A 114 6.79 7.97 8.85
N LEU A 115 6.59 6.66 8.60
CA LEU A 115 7.67 5.68 8.63
C LEU A 115 8.79 6.06 7.65
N LYS A 116 8.42 6.50 6.46
CA LYS A 116 9.35 6.97 5.43
C LYS A 116 10.15 8.18 5.91
N SER A 117 9.52 9.18 6.53
CA SER A 117 10.21 10.38 7.01
C SER A 117 11.20 10.11 8.14
N GLN A 118 11.00 9.03 8.90
CA GLN A 118 11.90 8.58 9.97
C GLN A 118 12.95 7.58 9.49
N SER A 119 12.85 7.10 8.27
CA SER A 119 13.78 6.12 7.72
C SER A 119 15.07 6.78 7.24
N ALA A 120 16.20 6.19 7.61
CA ALA A 120 17.53 6.58 7.10
C ALA A 120 17.93 5.87 5.79
N HIS A 121 17.09 4.96 5.27
CA HIS A 121 17.44 4.19 4.06
C HIS A 121 17.56 5.09 2.84
N ALA A 122 18.72 5.02 2.19
CA ALA A 122 18.95 5.69 0.92
C ALA A 122 18.12 5.07 -0.21
N CYS A 123 17.84 5.85 -1.24
CA CYS A 123 17.26 5.33 -2.48
C CYS A 123 18.33 4.57 -3.25
N PRO A 124 18.00 3.50 -3.99
CA PRO A 124 18.96 2.76 -4.80
C PRO A 124 19.86 3.64 -5.65
N TRP A 125 19.31 4.66 -6.32
CA TRP A 125 20.11 5.61 -7.14
C TRP A 125 21.13 6.45 -6.35
N ASN A 126 20.98 6.58 -5.02
CA ASN A 126 21.92 7.26 -4.13
C ASN A 126 22.93 6.30 -3.48
N MET A 127 22.78 4.99 -3.71
CA MET A 127 23.65 3.93 -3.21
C MET A 127 24.69 3.48 -4.24
N VAL A 128 24.62 4.00 -5.46
CA VAL A 128 25.49 3.61 -6.57
C VAL A 128 26.50 4.72 -6.84
N HIS A 129 27.77 4.36 -6.83
CA HIS A 129 28.87 5.26 -7.11
C HIS A 129 29.64 4.79 -8.34
N PRO A 130 29.79 5.65 -9.39
CA PRO A 130 30.59 5.34 -10.58
C PRO A 130 32.05 5.10 -10.21
N THR A 131 32.71 4.18 -10.93
CA THR A 131 34.16 3.93 -10.88
C THR A 131 34.72 4.11 -12.27
N ALA A 132 36.04 4.00 -12.41
CA ALA A 132 36.71 4.12 -13.73
C ALA A 132 36.24 3.06 -14.76
N LEU A 133 35.83 1.90 -14.32
CA LEU A 133 35.46 0.76 -15.20
C LEU A 133 34.00 0.31 -15.06
N SER A 134 33.32 0.68 -13.97
CA SER A 134 31.98 0.21 -13.66
C SER A 134 31.35 1.06 -12.53
N TYR A 135 30.65 0.44 -11.60
CA TYR A 135 30.07 1.07 -10.40
C TYR A 135 30.16 0.15 -9.18
N VAL A 136 30.04 0.72 -8.00
CA VAL A 136 29.96 0.01 -6.72
C VAL A 136 28.70 0.42 -5.96
N TRP A 137 28.17 -0.53 -5.17
CA TRP A 137 27.04 -0.27 -4.28
C TRP A 137 27.54 0.12 -2.89
N ASP A 138 27.06 1.25 -2.38
CA ASP A 138 27.26 1.67 -0.99
C ASP A 138 25.99 1.44 -0.16
N PHE A 139 25.93 0.29 0.52
CA PHE A 139 24.82 -0.05 1.43
C PHE A 139 24.93 0.68 2.77
N THR A 140 25.97 1.48 3.00
CA THR A 140 26.10 2.33 4.20
C THR A 140 25.49 3.72 4.03
N ALA A 141 25.07 4.08 2.81
CA ALA A 141 24.40 5.34 2.51
C ALA A 141 23.11 5.52 3.32
N LYS A 142 23.03 6.62 4.07
CA LYS A 142 21.95 6.87 5.04
C LYS A 142 21.02 8.02 4.69
N HIS A 143 21.21 8.69 3.58
CA HIS A 143 20.43 9.88 3.24
C HIS A 143 19.48 9.60 2.08
N GLY A 144 18.17 9.54 2.34
CA GLY A 144 17.22 9.34 1.25
C GLY A 144 15.76 9.15 1.61
N HIS A 145 15.44 8.77 2.84
CA HIS A 145 14.07 8.53 3.26
C HIS A 145 13.27 7.66 2.26
N CYS A 146 13.88 6.55 1.76
CA CYS A 146 13.28 5.77 0.69
C CYS A 146 12.56 4.49 1.14
N PHE A 147 12.53 4.20 2.42
CA PHE A 147 11.82 3.06 3.00
C PHE A 147 10.75 3.53 4.01
N PRO A 148 9.53 2.97 3.94
CA PRO A 148 8.94 2.14 2.89
C PRO A 148 8.59 2.92 1.63
N GLY A 149 8.14 2.22 0.56
CA GLY A 149 7.84 2.81 -0.75
C GLY A 149 6.57 3.64 -0.76
N GLY A 150 6.69 4.97 -0.62
CA GLY A 150 5.55 5.86 -0.50
C GLY A 150 4.58 5.87 -1.69
N HIS A 151 5.08 5.69 -2.92
CA HIS A 151 4.26 5.70 -4.14
C HIS A 151 3.33 4.49 -4.24
N ALA A 152 3.83 3.32 -3.83
CA ALA A 152 3.06 2.09 -3.80
C ALA A 152 1.86 2.18 -2.83
N SER A 153 1.94 3.02 -1.79
CA SER A 153 0.84 3.20 -0.84
C SER A 153 -0.44 3.69 -1.51
N ALA A 154 -0.35 4.59 -2.49
CA ALA A 154 -1.51 5.11 -3.21
C ALA A 154 -2.32 3.99 -3.91
N GLY A 155 -1.64 2.97 -4.45
CA GLY A 155 -2.31 1.79 -4.99
C GLY A 155 -2.82 0.85 -3.90
N PHE A 156 -1.97 0.49 -2.94
CA PHE A 156 -2.32 -0.48 -1.89
C PHE A 156 -3.47 -0.05 -0.98
N ILE A 157 -3.69 1.25 -0.75
CA ILE A 157 -4.82 1.73 0.05
C ILE A 157 -6.18 1.31 -0.52
N LEU A 158 -6.30 0.99 -1.81
CA LEU A 158 -7.53 0.43 -2.37
C LEU A 158 -7.94 -0.89 -1.71
N MET A 159 -6.99 -1.65 -1.13
CA MET A 159 -7.31 -2.87 -0.38
C MET A 159 -8.28 -2.62 0.78
N THR A 160 -8.41 -1.38 1.27
CA THR A 160 -9.40 -0.97 2.27
C THR A 160 -10.83 -1.34 1.85
N GLY A 161 -11.14 -1.27 0.55
CA GLY A 161 -12.44 -1.67 0.03
C GLY A 161 -12.77 -3.15 0.22
N TYR A 162 -11.76 -4.03 0.31
CA TYR A 162 -11.99 -5.43 0.67
C TYR A 162 -12.66 -5.56 2.04
N PHE A 163 -12.18 -4.86 3.03
CA PHE A 163 -12.71 -4.89 4.39
C PHE A 163 -14.12 -4.30 4.46
N VAL A 164 -14.37 -3.23 3.70
CA VAL A 164 -15.67 -2.56 3.66
C VAL A 164 -16.75 -3.45 3.06
N TYR A 165 -16.45 -4.14 1.95
CA TYR A 165 -17.46 -4.84 1.17
C TYR A 165 -17.52 -6.37 1.40
N ARG A 166 -16.58 -6.96 2.15
CA ARG A 166 -16.45 -8.42 2.26
C ARG A 166 -17.68 -9.14 2.82
N LEU A 167 -18.47 -8.49 3.67
CA LEU A 167 -19.66 -9.11 4.30
C LEU A 167 -20.91 -9.09 3.42
N GLU A 168 -21.07 -8.06 2.59
CA GLU A 168 -22.29 -7.83 1.81
C GLU A 168 -22.08 -8.06 0.31
N GLN A 169 -20.92 -7.70 -0.21
CA GLN A 169 -20.63 -7.66 -1.64
C GLN A 169 -19.26 -8.29 -1.94
N PRO A 170 -19.09 -9.61 -1.78
CA PRO A 170 -17.76 -10.26 -1.89
C PRO A 170 -17.09 -10.04 -3.24
N LYS A 171 -17.84 -10.01 -4.34
CA LYS A 171 -17.27 -9.71 -5.67
C LYS A 171 -16.63 -8.32 -5.72
N ARG A 172 -17.29 -7.32 -5.14
CA ARG A 172 -16.77 -5.96 -5.05
C ARG A 172 -15.57 -5.88 -4.10
N ALA A 173 -15.61 -6.63 -2.99
CA ALA A 173 -14.48 -6.72 -2.08
C ALA A 173 -13.23 -7.24 -2.77
N TYR A 174 -13.32 -8.37 -3.48
CA TYR A 174 -12.20 -8.92 -4.24
C TYR A 174 -11.74 -8.02 -5.38
N PHE A 175 -12.65 -7.28 -6.03
CA PHE A 175 -12.26 -6.27 -7.01
C PHE A 175 -11.33 -5.22 -6.38
N TYR A 176 -11.67 -4.67 -5.22
CA TYR A 176 -10.83 -3.71 -4.50
C TYR A 176 -9.50 -4.31 -4.05
N LEU A 177 -9.51 -5.56 -3.55
CA LEU A 177 -8.30 -6.25 -3.13
C LEU A 177 -7.33 -6.44 -4.30
N ILE A 178 -7.80 -7.03 -5.38
CA ILE A 178 -6.98 -7.32 -6.57
C ILE A 178 -6.49 -6.03 -7.21
N SER A 179 -7.37 -5.04 -7.40
CA SER A 179 -7.01 -3.74 -7.95
C SER A 179 -5.96 -3.02 -7.09
N GLY A 180 -6.12 -3.07 -5.76
CA GLY A 180 -5.16 -2.48 -4.82
C GLY A 180 -3.79 -3.15 -4.91
N ILE A 181 -3.74 -4.48 -4.94
CA ILE A 181 -2.50 -5.23 -5.12
C ILE A 181 -1.84 -4.88 -6.46
N LEU A 182 -2.57 -4.97 -7.56
CA LEU A 182 -2.03 -4.70 -8.90
C LEU A 182 -1.52 -3.26 -9.01
N LEU A 183 -2.31 -2.27 -8.63
CA LEU A 183 -1.91 -0.85 -8.71
C LEU A 183 -0.73 -0.54 -7.77
N GLY A 184 -0.73 -1.08 -6.54
CA GLY A 184 0.37 -0.90 -5.62
C GLY A 184 1.68 -1.45 -6.16
N PHE A 185 1.64 -2.66 -6.74
CA PHE A 185 2.82 -3.23 -7.39
C PHE A 185 3.23 -2.49 -8.67
N MET A 186 2.29 -2.11 -9.53
CA MET A 186 2.60 -1.34 -10.75
C MET A 186 3.27 -0.01 -10.41
N MET A 187 2.74 0.73 -9.44
CA MET A 187 3.32 1.99 -9.00
C MET A 187 4.70 1.79 -8.36
N GLY A 188 4.84 0.75 -7.53
CA GLY A 188 6.10 0.39 -6.92
C GLY A 188 7.16 -0.06 -7.93
N TRP A 189 6.76 -0.88 -8.91
CA TRP A 189 7.63 -1.35 -9.97
C TRP A 189 8.19 -0.21 -10.83
N ALA A 190 7.33 0.73 -11.22
CA ALA A 190 7.77 1.92 -11.93
C ALA A 190 8.84 2.72 -11.16
N GLN A 191 8.70 2.82 -9.84
CA GLN A 191 9.73 3.48 -9.02
C GLN A 191 11.01 2.64 -8.86
N MET A 192 10.91 1.30 -8.91
CA MET A 192 12.07 0.41 -8.95
C MET A 192 12.86 0.58 -10.27
N MET A 193 12.18 0.65 -11.41
CA MET A 193 12.80 0.90 -12.73
C MET A 193 13.54 2.24 -12.77
N ARG A 194 13.11 3.23 -11.99
CA ARG A 194 13.75 4.54 -11.83
C ARG A 194 14.94 4.53 -10.85
N GLY A 195 15.11 3.46 -10.07
CA GLY A 195 16.11 3.40 -8.98
C GLY A 195 15.66 4.12 -7.70
N ALA A 196 14.38 4.50 -7.56
CA ALA A 196 13.86 5.17 -6.37
C ALA A 196 13.61 4.21 -5.22
N HIS A 197 13.17 2.98 -5.51
CA HIS A 197 12.82 1.98 -4.50
C HIS A 197 13.30 0.59 -4.89
N PHE A 198 13.54 -0.26 -3.90
CA PHE A 198 13.63 -1.72 -4.05
C PHE A 198 12.24 -2.37 -4.03
N LEU A 199 12.15 -3.64 -4.48
CA LEU A 199 10.92 -4.43 -4.33
C LEU A 199 10.52 -4.55 -2.86
N SER A 200 11.49 -4.82 -1.97
CA SER A 200 11.25 -4.93 -0.52
C SER A 200 10.57 -3.70 0.07
N HIS A 201 10.91 -2.48 -0.39
CA HIS A 201 10.25 -1.24 0.05
C HIS A 201 8.74 -1.26 -0.26
N ASN A 202 8.35 -1.80 -1.42
CA ASN A 202 6.96 -1.87 -1.85
C ASN A 202 6.19 -2.98 -1.13
N LEU A 203 6.84 -4.14 -0.88
CA LEU A 203 6.26 -5.23 -0.10
C LEU A 203 5.95 -4.79 1.33
N TRP A 204 6.89 -4.09 1.99
CA TRP A 204 6.66 -3.52 3.31
C TRP A 204 5.53 -2.50 3.33
N THR A 205 5.39 -1.70 2.26
CA THR A 205 4.24 -0.79 2.13
C THR A 205 2.91 -1.53 2.09
N GLY A 206 2.81 -2.58 1.28
CA GLY A 206 1.62 -3.43 1.22
C GLY A 206 1.30 -4.07 2.57
N TRP A 207 2.34 -4.55 3.28
CA TRP A 207 2.21 -5.12 4.62
C TRP A 207 1.67 -4.11 5.64
N VAL A 208 2.23 -2.90 5.68
CA VAL A 208 1.77 -1.83 6.58
C VAL A 208 0.31 -1.47 6.31
N ILE A 209 -0.07 -1.30 5.04
CA ILE A 209 -1.46 -0.99 4.67
C ILE A 209 -2.40 -2.12 5.08
N TRP A 210 -2.01 -3.38 4.89
CA TRP A 210 -2.81 -4.53 5.31
C TRP A 210 -2.96 -4.59 6.84
N ALA A 211 -1.87 -4.38 7.58
CA ALA A 211 -1.87 -4.37 9.04
C ALA A 211 -2.79 -3.27 9.61
N VAL A 212 -2.73 -2.05 9.06
CA VAL A 212 -3.63 -0.94 9.41
C VAL A 212 -5.09 -1.34 9.19
N ASN A 213 -5.40 -1.94 8.05
CA ASN A 213 -6.76 -2.38 7.76
C ASN A 213 -7.26 -3.45 8.74
N ILE A 214 -6.44 -4.46 9.08
CA ILE A 214 -6.81 -5.46 10.09
C ILE A 214 -7.10 -4.80 11.43
N LEU A 215 -6.23 -3.90 11.88
CA LEU A 215 -6.39 -3.20 13.16
C LEU A 215 -7.72 -2.41 13.21
N PHE A 216 -7.96 -1.55 12.23
CA PHE A 216 -9.18 -0.75 12.21
C PHE A 216 -10.44 -1.58 11.99
N TYR A 217 -10.36 -2.63 11.17
CA TYR A 217 -11.48 -3.53 10.95
C TYR A 217 -11.87 -4.27 12.24
N THR A 218 -10.89 -4.69 13.04
CA THR A 218 -11.16 -5.33 14.35
C THR A 218 -11.98 -4.40 15.27
N VAL A 219 -11.65 -3.11 15.28
CA VAL A 219 -12.37 -2.11 16.09
C VAL A 219 -13.76 -1.79 15.53
N CYS A 220 -13.89 -1.74 14.20
CA CYS A 220 -15.10 -1.27 13.53
C CYS A 220 -16.07 -2.38 13.13
N ILE A 221 -15.74 -3.67 13.31
CA ILE A 221 -16.54 -4.80 12.80
C ILE A 221 -18.01 -4.76 13.25
N HIS A 222 -18.26 -4.39 14.51
CA HIS A 222 -19.64 -4.31 15.05
C HIS A 222 -20.52 -3.30 14.30
N ARG A 223 -19.92 -2.24 13.73
CA ARG A 223 -20.65 -1.24 12.94
C ARG A 223 -21.04 -1.80 11.58
N PHE A 224 -20.16 -2.55 10.92
CA PHE A 224 -20.46 -3.21 9.65
C PHE A 224 -21.55 -4.29 9.81
N GLU A 225 -21.49 -5.07 10.89
CA GLU A 225 -22.52 -6.08 11.19
C GLU A 225 -23.87 -5.44 11.50
N PHE A 226 -23.89 -4.30 12.18
CA PHE A 226 -25.11 -3.55 12.46
C PHE A 226 -25.74 -3.00 11.18
N GLU A 227 -24.96 -2.37 10.30
CA GLU A 227 -25.46 -1.87 9.00
C GLU A 227 -26.01 -3.00 8.13
N LYS A 228 -25.34 -4.16 8.11
CA LYS A 228 -25.81 -5.33 7.38
C LYS A 228 -27.21 -5.76 7.84
N ARG A 229 -27.47 -5.75 9.16
CA ARG A 229 -28.78 -6.13 9.71
C ARG A 229 -29.90 -5.15 9.36
N ILE A 230 -29.59 -3.86 9.26
CA ILE A 230 -30.61 -2.83 8.90
C ILE A 230 -30.98 -2.93 7.41
N LYS A 231 -30.08 -3.40 6.55
CA LYS A 231 -30.31 -3.51 5.11
C LYS A 231 -31.05 -4.79 4.69
N GLN A 232 -31.19 -5.76 5.59
CA GLN A 232 -31.97 -7.00 5.42
C GLN A 232 -33.44 -6.82 5.89
#